data_9f68663b2452ba8bb215c193b0610087
#
_entry.id   9f68663b2452ba8bb215c193b0610087
#
_cell.length_a   1.000
_cell.length_b   1.000
_cell.length_c   1.000
_cell.angle_alpha   90.00
_cell.angle_beta   90.00
_cell.angle_gamma   90.00
#
_symmetry.space_group_name_H-M   'P 1'
#
loop_
_entity.id
_entity.type
_entity.pdbx_description
1 polymer ?
#
loop_
_entity_poly.entity_id
_entity_poly.type
_entity_poly.pdbx_seq_one_letter_code
_entity_poly.pdbx_strand_id
1 'polypeptide(L)' 'MTTLSPLQFQKTLRLYEAQRLMLASEYDVANAAYAVGYESSTQFIREYKRMFGEPPRRDVSRKRAAVR' A
#
# COMPACT_ATOMS: atom_id res chain seq x y z
N MET A 1 -13.23 -6.34 -21.06
CA MET A 1 -13.01 -5.21 -20.16
C MET A 1 -13.31 -5.60 -18.71
N THR A 2 -12.41 -5.33 -17.83
CA THR A 2 -12.57 -5.71 -16.43
C THR A 2 -13.27 -4.60 -15.65
N THR A 3 -14.33 -4.96 -14.96
CA THR A 3 -15.06 -4.00 -14.17
C THR A 3 -14.83 -4.30 -12.68
N LEU A 4 -14.19 -3.38 -11.99
CA LEU A 4 -14.01 -3.52 -10.55
C LEU A 4 -15.27 -3.05 -9.83
N SER A 5 -15.63 -3.73 -8.76
CA SER A 5 -16.69 -3.23 -7.91
C SER A 5 -16.23 -1.93 -7.25
N PRO A 6 -17.15 -1.06 -6.84
CA PRO A 6 -16.74 0.19 -6.17
C PRO A 6 -15.87 -0.06 -4.95
N LEU A 7 -16.15 -1.13 -4.20
CA LEU A 7 -15.36 -1.44 -3.02
C LEU A 7 -13.93 -1.84 -3.39
N GLN A 8 -13.78 -2.67 -4.40
CA GLN A 8 -12.46 -3.09 -4.85
C GLN A 8 -11.66 -1.91 -5.40
N PHE A 9 -12.34 -1.02 -6.09
CA PHE A 9 -11.70 0.17 -6.62
C PHE A 9 -11.17 1.06 -5.49
N GLN A 10 -11.96 1.22 -4.43
CA GLN A 10 -11.52 2.01 -3.28
C GLN A 10 -10.33 1.37 -2.58
N LYS A 11 -10.34 0.06 -2.42
CA LYS A 11 -9.21 -0.63 -1.81
C LYS A 11 -7.94 -0.45 -2.62
N THR A 12 -8.07 -0.56 -3.94
CA THR A 12 -6.93 -0.38 -4.83
C THR A 12 -6.35 1.02 -4.68
N LEU A 13 -7.20 2.03 -4.66
CA LEU A 13 -6.76 3.41 -4.50
C LEU A 13 -6.05 3.62 -3.16
N ARG A 14 -6.59 3.03 -2.09
CA ARG A 14 -5.97 3.15 -0.77
C ARG A 14 -4.58 2.54 -0.75
N LEU A 15 -4.41 1.39 -1.37
CA LEU A 15 -3.12 0.73 -1.40
C LEU A 15 -2.09 1.53 -2.20
N TYR A 16 -2.50 2.09 -3.33
CA TYR A 16 -1.61 2.94 -4.12
C TYR A 16 -1.25 4.22 -3.36
N GLU A 17 -2.21 4.82 -2.70
CA GLU A 17 -1.94 6.02 -1.92
C GLU A 17 -0.98 5.73 -0.78
N ALA A 18 -1.17 4.61 -0.08
CA ALA A 18 -0.25 4.23 0.98
C ALA A 18 1.16 3.99 0.44
N GLN A 19 1.25 3.35 -0.72
CA GLN A 19 2.55 3.13 -1.35
C GLN A 19 3.24 4.47 -1.64
N ARG A 20 2.50 5.42 -2.16
CA ARG A 20 3.04 6.74 -2.45
C ARG A 20 3.56 7.43 -1.18
N LEU A 21 2.79 7.33 -0.10
CA LEU A 21 3.18 7.93 1.17
C LEU A 21 4.46 7.30 1.72
N MET A 22 4.56 5.98 1.62
CA MET A 22 5.76 5.30 2.08
C MET A 22 6.97 5.61 1.22
N LEU A 23 6.78 5.73 -0.09
CA LEU A 23 7.88 6.06 -0.99
C LEU A 23 8.39 7.47 -0.76
N ALA A 24 7.52 8.37 -0.31
CA ALA A 24 7.92 9.73 0.02
C ALA A 24 8.76 9.80 1.30
N SER A 25 8.94 8.70 1.99
CA SER A 25 9.76 8.58 3.21
C SER A 25 9.20 9.28 4.43
N GLU A 26 7.95 9.71 4.38
CA GLU A 26 7.36 10.42 5.52
C GLU A 26 6.48 9.52 6.37
N TYR A 27 6.21 8.31 5.90
CA TYR A 27 5.33 7.38 6.60
C TYR A 27 5.99 6.02 6.68
N ASP A 28 5.90 5.39 7.85
CA ASP A 28 6.25 3.98 7.94
C ASP A 28 5.01 3.16 7.56
N VAL A 29 5.13 1.83 7.62
CA VAL A 29 4.05 0.95 7.20
C VAL A 29 2.78 1.18 8.00
N ALA A 30 2.91 1.26 9.33
CA ALA A 30 1.74 1.42 10.18
C ALA A 30 1.08 2.79 9.96
N ASN A 31 1.89 3.84 9.90
CA ASN A 31 1.35 5.19 9.70
C ASN A 31 0.68 5.32 8.34
N ALA A 32 1.26 4.74 7.31
CA ALA A 32 0.64 4.76 5.99
C ALA A 32 -0.70 4.03 5.99
N ALA A 33 -0.76 2.88 6.68
CA ALA A 33 -2.01 2.12 6.78
C ALA A 33 -3.11 2.96 7.41
N TYR A 34 -2.80 3.59 8.54
CA TYR A 34 -3.80 4.40 9.23
C TYR A 34 -4.17 5.65 8.43
N ALA A 35 -3.21 6.24 7.75
CA ALA A 35 -3.46 7.44 6.96
C ALA A 35 -4.47 7.20 5.84
N VAL A 36 -4.49 6.00 5.27
CA VAL A 36 -5.41 5.68 4.19
C VAL A 36 -6.67 4.98 4.67
N GLY A 37 -6.87 4.89 5.98
CA GLY A 37 -8.14 4.44 6.53
C GLY A 37 -8.19 2.99 7.01
N TYR A 38 -7.08 2.30 7.06
CA TYR A 38 -7.08 0.96 7.64
C TYR A 38 -7.08 1.04 9.15
N GLU A 39 -7.82 0.13 9.77
CA GLU A 39 -7.86 0.07 11.23
C GLU A 39 -6.73 -0.78 11.79
N SER A 40 -6.12 -1.60 10.97
CA SER A 40 -5.09 -2.53 11.40
C SER A 40 -3.98 -2.57 10.36
N SER A 41 -2.74 -2.41 10.83
CA SER A 41 -1.60 -2.52 9.94
C SER A 41 -1.44 -3.95 9.44
N THR A 42 -1.84 -4.94 10.24
CA THR A 42 -1.78 -6.34 9.82
C THR A 42 -2.68 -6.58 8.60
N GLN A 43 -3.89 -6.05 8.64
CA GLN A 43 -4.80 -6.18 7.52
C GLN A 43 -4.25 -5.47 6.28
N PHE A 44 -3.70 -4.28 6.48
CA PHE A 44 -3.09 -3.52 5.40
C PHE A 44 -1.96 -4.31 4.74
N ILE A 45 -1.07 -4.87 5.55
CA ILE A 45 0.08 -5.63 5.04
C ILE A 45 -0.40 -6.82 4.23
N ARG A 46 -1.42 -7.52 4.71
CA ARG A 46 -1.96 -8.67 4.02
C ARG A 46 -2.53 -8.30 2.66
N GLU A 47 -3.30 -7.23 2.61
CA GLU A 47 -3.91 -6.80 1.36
C GLU A 47 -2.88 -6.23 0.40
N TYR A 48 -1.90 -5.52 0.92
CA TYR A 48 -0.82 -5.00 0.11
C TYR A 48 -0.05 -6.13 -0.56
N LYS A 49 0.33 -7.14 0.22
CA LYS A 49 1.05 -8.28 -0.31
C LYS A 49 0.23 -9.01 -1.38
N ARG A 50 -1.06 -9.11 -1.16
CA ARG A 50 -1.95 -9.77 -2.11
C ARG A 50 -2.01 -9.03 -3.43
N MET A 51 -2.03 -7.70 -3.37
CA MET A 51 -2.13 -6.89 -4.58
C MET A 51 -0.79 -6.72 -5.29
N PHE A 52 0.26 -6.46 -4.55
CA PHE A 52 1.57 -6.13 -5.14
C PHE A 52 2.54 -7.30 -5.16
N GLY A 53 2.22 -8.41 -4.52
CA GLY A 53 3.05 -9.59 -4.52
C GLY A 53 4.11 -9.63 -3.44
N GLU A 54 4.32 -8.55 -2.70
CA GLU A 54 5.31 -8.47 -1.63
C GLU A 54 4.76 -7.63 -0.50
N PRO A 55 5.28 -7.84 0.73
CA PRO A 55 4.90 -6.97 1.83
C PRO A 55 5.30 -5.52 1.54
N PRO A 56 4.58 -4.54 2.11
CA PRO A 56 4.87 -3.14 1.80
C PRO A 56 6.29 -2.72 2.15
N ARG A 57 6.80 -3.20 3.27
CA ARG A 57 8.14 -2.84 3.70
C ARG A 57 9.19 -3.25 2.68
N ARG A 58 9.08 -4.48 2.20
CA ARG A 58 10.02 -5.00 1.21
C ARG A 58 9.85 -4.32 -0.14
N ASP A 59 8.62 -4.15 -0.57
CA ASP A 59 8.32 -3.53 -1.86
C ASP A 59 8.83 -2.10 -1.92
N VAL A 60 8.55 -1.32 -0.87
CA VAL A 60 8.98 0.08 -0.81
C VAL A 60 10.50 0.18 -0.74
N SER A 61 11.13 -0.67 0.05
CA SER A 61 12.58 -0.67 0.17
C SER A 61 13.24 -0.94 -1.17
N ARG A 62 12.70 -1.91 -1.91
CA ARG A 62 13.23 -2.24 -3.23
C ARG A 62 13.05 -1.11 -4.22
N LYS A 63 11.88 -0.47 -4.18
CA LYS A 63 11.58 0.63 -5.10
C LYS A 63 12.43 1.85 -4.80
N ARG A 64 12.70 2.12 -3.54
CA ARG A 64 13.57 3.23 -3.17
C ARG A 64 14.98 3.01 -3.70
N ALA A 65 15.47 1.80 -3.58
CA ALA A 65 16.80 1.48 -4.09
C ALA A 65 16.86 1.64 -5.60
N ALA A 66 15.78 1.33 -6.29
CA ALA A 66 15.75 1.40 -7.75
C ALA A 66 15.65 2.84 -8.28
N VAL A 67 15.17 3.75 -7.46
CA VAL A 67 14.89 5.12 -7.91
C VAL A 67 16.09 6.05 -7.79
N ARG A 68 17.16 5.61 -7.23
CA ARG A 68 18.34 6.45 -6.96
C ARG A 68 18.98 7.12 -8.19
#